data_dae6edbe97f0047313f085fc476ea9a2
#
_entry.id   dae6edbe97f0047313f085fc476ea9a2
#
_cell.length_a   1.000
_cell.length_b   1.000
_cell.length_c   1.000
_cell.angle_alpha   90.00
_cell.angle_beta   90.00
_cell.angle_gamma   90.00
#
_symmetry.space_group_name_H-M   'P 1'
#
loop_
_entity.id
_entity.type
_entity.pdbx_description
1 polymer ?
#
loop_
_entity_poly.entity_id
_entity_poly.type
_entity_poly.pdbx_seq_one_letter_code
_entity_poly.pdbx_strand_id
1 'polypeptide(L)'
;MSTPTAQAPAARAERLSKSYGDGPTRVTALDQVSLEIGSRSFTAIMGPSGSGKSTLMHCMAGLDRADDGQAWIGDAEITMLPERRLTQLRRDHVGFVFQAYNLLPALTAADNITLPLDIAGRPADPAWLDTVVATVGLAARLKHRPAELSGGQQQRVAIARALAGRPEIIFADEPTGNLDSRAGAEVLDLLRRCVREFGQTVVMVTHDPVAACYADRVVFLADGQIAGQLTQPSPQAVLDQMATLDAACGPVTEEPGRRQPEGSGGSLPRASNALGSE
;
A
#
# COMPACT_ATOMS: atom_id res chain seq x y z
N MET A 1 -19.13 31.96 -17.97
CA MET A 1 -18.57 30.60 -17.94
C MET A 1 -17.46 30.63 -16.89
N SER A 2 -17.79 30.20 -15.65
CA SER A 2 -16.79 30.12 -14.58
C SER A 2 -15.88 28.94 -14.87
N THR A 3 -14.60 29.18 -15.05
CA THR A 3 -13.56 28.14 -15.08
C THR A 3 -13.69 27.31 -13.79
N PRO A 4 -13.75 25.97 -13.86
CA PRO A 4 -13.73 25.18 -12.65
C PRO A 4 -12.40 25.45 -11.94
N THR A 5 -12.47 25.98 -10.73
CA THR A 5 -11.31 26.13 -9.86
C THR A 5 -10.71 24.72 -9.69
N ALA A 6 -9.53 24.47 -10.21
CA ALA A 6 -8.83 23.21 -10.04
C ALA A 6 -8.71 22.94 -8.54
N GLN A 7 -9.37 21.90 -8.08
CA GLN A 7 -9.32 21.51 -6.66
C GLN A 7 -7.87 21.10 -6.34
N ALA A 8 -7.33 21.59 -5.22
CA ALA A 8 -5.98 21.24 -4.81
C ALA A 8 -5.82 19.70 -4.71
N PRO A 9 -4.64 19.16 -5.09
CA PRO A 9 -4.39 17.73 -4.99
C PRO A 9 -4.42 17.28 -3.53
N ALA A 10 -4.96 16.08 -3.27
CA ALA A 10 -4.99 15.50 -1.93
C ALA A 10 -3.61 15.06 -1.45
N ALA A 11 -2.72 14.69 -2.37
CA ALA A 11 -1.30 14.46 -2.10
C ALA A 11 -0.48 14.78 -3.35
N ARG A 12 0.78 15.17 -3.14
CA ARG A 12 1.70 15.51 -4.22
C ARG A 12 3.11 15.06 -3.86
N ALA A 13 3.84 14.59 -4.86
CA ALA A 13 5.26 14.31 -4.84
C ALA A 13 5.95 15.16 -5.92
N GLU A 14 7.09 15.77 -5.59
CA GLU A 14 7.92 16.48 -6.54
C GLU A 14 9.35 15.99 -6.46
N ARG A 15 9.81 15.36 -7.54
CA ARG A 15 11.16 14.81 -7.70
C ARG A 15 11.61 13.94 -6.53
N LEU A 16 10.71 13.10 -5.99
CA LEU A 16 11.03 12.20 -4.90
C LEU A 16 12.09 11.18 -5.34
N SER A 17 13.17 11.11 -4.58
CA SER A 17 14.22 10.11 -4.75
C SER A 17 14.41 9.34 -3.45
N LYS A 18 14.60 8.01 -3.57
CA LYS A 18 14.82 7.11 -2.43
C LYS A 18 15.74 5.97 -2.83
N SER A 19 16.73 5.70 -2.01
CA SER A 19 17.61 4.55 -2.15
C SER A 19 17.72 3.79 -0.84
N TYR A 20 17.97 2.50 -0.92
CA TYR A 20 18.22 1.64 0.23
C TYR A 20 19.61 0.99 0.12
N GLY A 21 20.21 0.67 1.26
CA GLY A 21 21.57 0.10 1.32
C GLY A 21 22.67 1.13 1.09
N ASP A 22 23.91 0.69 1.27
CA ASP A 22 25.11 1.53 1.16
C ASP A 22 26.13 0.92 0.19
N GLY A 23 26.95 1.80 -0.43
CA GLY A 23 28.04 1.40 -1.31
C GLY A 23 27.58 0.51 -2.48
N PRO A 24 28.20 -0.66 -2.71
CA PRO A 24 27.86 -1.53 -3.84
C PRO A 24 26.49 -2.20 -3.77
N THR A 25 25.85 -2.20 -2.60
CA THR A 25 24.49 -2.77 -2.40
C THR A 25 23.39 -1.73 -2.48
N ARG A 26 23.71 -0.49 -2.84
CA ARG A 26 22.72 0.58 -2.96
C ARG A 26 21.76 0.29 -4.11
N VAL A 27 20.47 0.28 -3.79
CA VAL A 27 19.37 0.13 -4.75
C VAL A 27 18.55 1.40 -4.76
N THR A 28 18.45 2.05 -5.92
CA THR A 28 17.56 3.20 -6.12
C THR A 28 16.14 2.70 -6.31
N ALA A 29 15.28 2.96 -5.33
CA ALA A 29 13.87 2.57 -5.36
C ALA A 29 12.97 3.63 -6.02
N LEU A 30 13.35 4.92 -5.90
CA LEU A 30 12.68 6.05 -6.58
C LEU A 30 13.75 6.97 -7.16
N ASP A 31 13.54 7.41 -8.39
CA ASP A 31 14.41 8.32 -9.11
C ASP A 31 13.59 9.51 -9.65
N GLN A 32 13.64 10.63 -8.93
CA GLN A 32 13.01 11.90 -9.25
C GLN A 32 11.52 11.82 -9.62
N VAL A 33 10.76 10.98 -8.92
CA VAL A 33 9.34 10.77 -9.18
C VAL A 33 8.53 12.00 -8.85
N SER A 34 7.74 12.48 -9.82
CA SER A 34 6.75 13.56 -9.60
C SER A 34 5.36 13.04 -9.92
N LEU A 35 4.43 13.15 -8.96
CA LEU A 35 3.07 12.62 -9.05
C LEU A 35 2.10 13.49 -8.25
N GLU A 36 0.95 13.82 -8.84
CA GLU A 36 -0.17 14.45 -8.16
C GLU A 36 -1.34 13.49 -8.04
N ILE A 37 -1.95 13.45 -6.86
CA ILE A 37 -3.17 12.69 -6.57
C ILE A 37 -4.33 13.67 -6.45
N GLY A 38 -5.24 13.61 -7.41
CA GLY A 38 -6.44 14.44 -7.42
C GLY A 38 -7.33 14.13 -6.21
N SER A 39 -7.93 15.17 -5.62
CA SER A 39 -8.91 15.00 -4.56
C SER A 39 -10.16 14.28 -5.06
N ARG A 40 -10.80 13.50 -4.19
CA ARG A 40 -12.04 12.75 -4.48
C ARG A 40 -11.92 11.83 -5.69
N SER A 41 -10.77 11.20 -5.83
CA SER A 41 -10.48 10.28 -6.93
C SER A 41 -9.89 8.97 -6.42
N PHE A 42 -9.98 7.94 -7.24
CA PHE A 42 -9.35 6.66 -7.01
C PHE A 42 -8.16 6.52 -7.98
N THR A 43 -6.94 6.53 -7.47
CA THR A 43 -5.72 6.30 -8.25
C THR A 43 -5.11 4.94 -7.88
N ALA A 44 -4.80 4.12 -8.88
CA ALA A 44 -3.98 2.91 -8.70
C ALA A 44 -2.54 3.18 -9.13
N ILE A 45 -1.58 2.63 -8.39
CA ILE A 45 -0.15 2.61 -8.75
C ILE A 45 0.21 1.17 -9.07
N MET A 46 0.65 0.91 -10.29
CA MET A 46 1.00 -0.41 -10.81
C MET A 46 2.45 -0.46 -11.28
N GLY A 47 2.94 -1.67 -11.52
CA GLY A 47 4.26 -1.92 -12.11
C GLY A 47 4.84 -3.26 -11.65
N PRO A 48 5.97 -3.70 -12.22
CA PRO A 48 6.65 -4.93 -11.85
C PRO A 48 7.03 -5.00 -10.35
N SER A 49 7.33 -6.19 -9.86
CA SER A 49 7.88 -6.34 -8.51
C SER A 49 9.22 -5.58 -8.40
N GLY A 50 9.44 -4.90 -7.28
CA GLY A 50 10.65 -4.10 -7.10
C GLY A 50 10.68 -2.73 -7.79
N SER A 51 9.65 -2.33 -8.55
CA SER A 51 9.63 -1.04 -9.27
C SER A 51 9.52 0.21 -8.38
N GLY A 52 9.38 0.07 -7.05
CA GLY A 52 9.31 1.19 -6.11
C GLY A 52 7.91 1.63 -5.68
N LYS A 53 6.82 0.90 -6.06
CA LYS A 53 5.41 1.27 -5.78
C LYS A 53 5.12 1.52 -4.30
N SER A 54 5.41 0.53 -3.44
CA SER A 54 5.20 0.68 -1.99
C SER A 54 6.11 1.75 -1.40
N THR A 55 7.34 1.89 -1.90
CA THR A 55 8.25 2.97 -1.51
C THR A 55 7.66 4.34 -1.84
N LEU A 56 7.12 4.53 -3.05
CA LEU A 56 6.47 5.79 -3.45
C LEU A 56 5.29 6.10 -2.53
N MET A 57 4.42 5.12 -2.32
CA MET A 57 3.27 5.27 -1.42
C MET A 57 3.73 5.59 0.01
N HIS A 58 4.73 4.90 0.54
CA HIS A 58 5.24 5.14 1.90
C HIS A 58 5.87 6.53 2.04
N CYS A 59 6.63 7.01 1.05
CA CYS A 59 7.17 8.37 1.05
C CYS A 59 6.05 9.41 0.98
N MET A 60 5.05 9.24 0.10
CA MET A 60 3.91 10.15 -0.01
C MET A 60 3.00 10.14 1.23
N ALA A 61 2.94 9.03 1.95
CA ALA A 61 2.18 8.89 3.19
C ALA A 61 2.98 9.31 4.44
N GLY A 62 4.26 9.67 4.29
CA GLY A 62 5.15 10.00 5.39
C GLY A 62 5.47 8.81 6.31
N LEU A 63 5.36 7.57 5.82
CA LEU A 63 5.80 6.36 6.54
C LEU A 63 7.29 6.11 6.37
N ASP A 64 7.87 6.55 5.25
CA ASP A 64 9.30 6.54 5.00
C ASP A 64 9.75 7.94 4.56
N ARG A 65 11.01 8.27 4.78
CA ARG A 65 11.58 9.55 4.38
C ARG A 65 12.25 9.42 3.03
N ALA A 66 11.91 10.31 2.09
CA ALA A 66 12.66 10.45 0.86
C ALA A 66 14.07 10.96 1.14
N ASP A 67 15.03 10.58 0.30
CA ASP A 67 16.41 11.07 0.37
C ASP A 67 16.53 12.46 -0.27
N ASP A 68 15.68 12.76 -1.29
CA ASP A 68 15.60 14.05 -1.97
C ASP A 68 14.17 14.27 -2.52
N GLY A 69 13.87 15.52 -2.88
CA GLY A 69 12.54 15.92 -3.35
C GLY A 69 11.59 16.29 -2.21
N GLN A 70 10.33 16.50 -2.54
CA GLN A 70 9.32 17.00 -1.61
C GLN A 70 8.01 16.24 -1.76
N ALA A 71 7.27 16.08 -0.65
CA ALA A 71 5.94 15.46 -0.62
C ALA A 71 4.98 16.29 0.23
N TRP A 72 3.71 16.32 -0.18
CA TRP A 72 2.63 17.02 0.49
C TRP A 72 1.41 16.13 0.69
N ILE A 73 0.68 16.38 1.77
CA ILE A 73 -0.68 15.89 2.00
C ILE A 73 -1.55 17.14 2.19
N GLY A 74 -2.54 17.33 1.31
CA GLY A 74 -3.22 18.62 1.19
C GLY A 74 -2.20 19.75 0.94
N ASP A 75 -2.28 20.80 1.76
CA ASP A 75 -1.37 21.93 1.71
C ASP A 75 -0.11 21.76 2.58
N ALA A 76 -0.02 20.68 3.35
CA ALA A 76 1.08 20.47 4.28
C ALA A 76 2.25 19.73 3.61
N GLU A 77 3.41 20.37 3.52
CA GLU A 77 4.66 19.71 3.15
C GLU A 77 5.10 18.78 4.28
N ILE A 78 5.29 17.48 3.97
CA ILE A 78 5.58 16.45 4.97
C ILE A 78 7.07 16.05 5.04
N THR A 79 7.85 16.34 4.00
CA THR A 79 9.23 15.85 3.83
C THR A 79 10.15 16.29 4.97
N MET A 80 10.03 17.55 5.39
CA MET A 80 10.88 18.17 6.41
C MET A 80 10.24 18.22 7.80
N LEU A 81 9.04 17.64 7.98
CA LEU A 81 8.37 17.67 9.27
C LEU A 81 9.14 16.83 10.31
N PRO A 82 9.26 17.35 11.57
CA PRO A 82 9.72 16.55 12.68
C PRO A 82 8.77 15.36 12.91
N GLU A 83 9.31 14.20 13.34
CA GLU A 83 8.55 12.95 13.50
C GLU A 83 7.26 13.13 14.32
N ARG A 84 7.30 13.92 15.37
CA ARG A 84 6.11 14.21 16.19
C ARG A 84 5.00 14.88 15.38
N ARG A 85 5.32 15.84 14.49
CA ARG A 85 4.37 16.53 13.62
C ARG A 85 3.86 15.61 12.51
N LEU A 86 4.75 14.83 11.94
CA LEU A 86 4.42 13.85 10.91
C LEU A 86 3.45 12.77 11.46
N THR A 87 3.69 12.29 12.68
CA THR A 87 2.78 11.36 13.37
C THR A 87 1.39 11.99 13.61
N GLN A 88 1.33 13.26 14.02
CA GLN A 88 0.05 13.97 14.18
C GLN A 88 -0.68 14.10 12.84
N LEU A 89 0.04 14.51 11.78
CA LEU A 89 -0.53 14.66 10.44
C LEU A 89 -1.07 13.33 9.92
N ARG A 90 -0.28 12.24 10.00
CA ARG A 90 -0.74 10.90 9.60
C ARG A 90 -2.01 10.49 10.33
N ARG A 91 -2.05 10.70 11.65
CA ARG A 91 -3.21 10.35 12.48
C ARG A 91 -4.47 11.12 12.07
N ASP A 92 -4.32 12.40 11.71
CA ASP A 92 -5.44 13.31 11.49
C ASP A 92 -5.91 13.34 10.02
N HIS A 93 -5.01 13.10 9.05
CA HIS A 93 -5.28 13.32 7.63
C HIS A 93 -5.12 12.06 6.75
N VAL A 94 -4.55 10.96 7.28
CA VAL A 94 -4.23 9.77 6.47
C VAL A 94 -4.90 8.53 7.03
N GLY A 95 -5.57 7.79 6.17
CA GLY A 95 -6.04 6.44 6.43
C GLY A 95 -5.12 5.39 5.80
N PHE A 96 -4.96 4.23 6.43
CA PHE A 96 -4.17 3.13 5.89
C PHE A 96 -4.97 1.84 5.82
N VAL A 97 -4.86 1.15 4.69
CA VAL A 97 -5.39 -0.19 4.47
C VAL A 97 -4.24 -1.07 3.97
N PHE A 98 -3.91 -2.15 4.67
CA PHE A 98 -2.78 -3.03 4.37
C PHE A 98 -3.26 -4.41 3.93
N GLN A 99 -2.44 -5.13 3.19
CA GLN A 99 -2.67 -6.50 2.77
C GLN A 99 -2.90 -7.45 3.96
N ALA A 100 -2.16 -7.28 5.04
CA ALA A 100 -2.25 -8.10 6.27
C ALA A 100 -3.31 -7.60 7.26
N TYR A 101 -4.20 -6.68 6.85
CA TYR A 101 -5.27 -6.05 7.65
C TYR A 101 -4.77 -5.25 8.87
N ASN A 102 -3.72 -5.69 9.54
CA ASN A 102 -3.10 -5.08 10.73
C ASN A 102 -4.13 -4.74 11.83
N LEU A 103 -5.05 -5.68 12.09
CA LEU A 103 -6.00 -5.58 13.20
C LEU A 103 -5.37 -6.06 14.50
N LEU A 104 -5.70 -5.41 15.60
CA LEU A 104 -5.29 -5.88 16.92
C LEU A 104 -6.15 -7.08 17.34
N PRO A 105 -5.58 -8.28 17.51
CA PRO A 105 -6.35 -9.51 17.71
C PRO A 105 -7.10 -9.55 19.05
N ALA A 106 -6.63 -8.79 20.04
CA ALA A 106 -7.27 -8.68 21.37
C ALA A 106 -8.52 -7.79 21.37
N LEU A 107 -8.67 -6.91 20.38
CA LEU A 107 -9.77 -5.96 20.27
C LEU A 107 -10.90 -6.52 19.40
N THR A 108 -12.13 -6.05 19.67
CA THR A 108 -13.28 -6.32 18.80
C THR A 108 -13.17 -5.56 17.47
N ALA A 109 -14.05 -5.84 16.51
CA ALA A 109 -14.14 -5.07 15.27
C ALA A 109 -14.47 -3.59 15.56
N ALA A 110 -15.39 -3.33 16.49
CA ALA A 110 -15.73 -1.96 16.91
C ALA A 110 -14.52 -1.23 17.47
N ASP A 111 -13.79 -1.85 18.42
CA ASP A 111 -12.62 -1.25 19.04
C ASP A 111 -11.48 -1.03 18.03
N ASN A 112 -11.29 -1.94 17.07
CA ASN A 112 -10.33 -1.74 15.98
C ASN A 112 -10.70 -0.55 15.09
N ILE A 113 -11.99 -0.34 14.82
CA ILE A 113 -12.48 0.78 14.01
C ILE A 113 -12.21 2.11 14.73
N THR A 114 -12.49 2.20 16.05
CA THR A 114 -12.34 3.45 16.81
C THR A 114 -10.91 3.70 17.26
N LEU A 115 -10.03 2.71 17.22
CA LEU A 115 -8.67 2.77 17.74
C LEU A 115 -7.88 4.04 17.36
N PRO A 116 -7.90 4.53 16.09
CA PRO A 116 -7.18 5.76 15.73
C PRO A 116 -7.71 6.99 16.49
N LEU A 117 -9.02 7.05 16.74
CA LEU A 117 -9.68 8.13 17.48
C LEU A 117 -9.32 8.05 18.95
N ASP A 118 -9.33 6.85 19.52
CA ASP A 118 -8.99 6.60 20.94
C ASP A 118 -7.54 7.00 21.22
N ILE A 119 -6.59 6.60 20.36
CA ILE A 119 -5.17 7.02 20.44
C ILE A 119 -5.03 8.54 20.28
N ALA A 120 -5.90 9.16 19.46
CA ALA A 120 -5.90 10.61 19.28
C ALA A 120 -6.51 11.38 20.44
N GLY A 121 -7.19 10.71 21.39
CA GLY A 121 -8.00 11.35 22.42
C GLY A 121 -9.17 12.16 21.85
N ARG A 122 -9.67 11.76 20.65
CA ARG A 122 -10.78 12.44 19.95
C ARG A 122 -12.07 11.66 20.12
N PRO A 123 -13.18 12.32 20.48
CA PRO A 123 -14.46 11.65 20.51
C PRO A 123 -14.86 11.19 19.11
N ALA A 124 -15.38 9.97 19.02
CA ALA A 124 -15.98 9.47 17.81
C ALA A 124 -17.27 10.24 17.49
N ASP A 125 -17.51 10.54 16.22
CA ASP A 125 -18.82 10.99 15.73
C ASP A 125 -19.73 9.76 15.52
N PRO A 126 -20.76 9.53 16.38
CA PRO A 126 -21.58 8.32 16.28
C PRO A 126 -22.31 8.19 14.95
N ALA A 127 -22.84 9.30 14.41
CA ALA A 127 -23.59 9.28 13.16
C ALA A 127 -22.68 8.93 11.97
N TRP A 128 -21.43 9.40 12.00
CA TRP A 128 -20.44 9.03 11.01
C TRP A 128 -20.04 7.57 11.11
N LEU A 129 -19.77 7.09 12.32
CA LEU A 129 -19.42 5.67 12.52
C LEU A 129 -20.54 4.74 12.11
N ASP A 130 -21.79 5.06 12.42
CA ASP A 130 -22.97 4.30 11.98
C ASP A 130 -23.04 4.25 10.45
N THR A 131 -22.76 5.37 9.78
CA THR A 131 -22.69 5.44 8.31
C THR A 131 -21.58 4.57 7.75
N VAL A 132 -20.37 4.66 8.31
CA VAL A 132 -19.24 3.83 7.91
C VAL A 132 -19.54 2.35 8.10
N VAL A 133 -20.03 1.95 9.29
CA VAL A 133 -20.37 0.56 9.62
C VAL A 133 -21.43 -0.01 8.69
N ALA A 134 -22.46 0.78 8.38
CA ALA A 134 -23.50 0.39 7.43
C ALA A 134 -22.92 0.19 6.02
N THR A 135 -22.06 1.11 5.56
CA THR A 135 -21.44 1.07 4.23
C THR A 135 -20.54 -0.15 4.06
N VAL A 136 -19.73 -0.47 5.08
CA VAL A 136 -18.86 -1.66 5.03
C VAL A 136 -19.59 -2.98 5.34
N GLY A 137 -20.87 -2.91 5.76
CA GLY A 137 -21.71 -4.09 6.03
C GLY A 137 -21.30 -4.89 7.26
N LEU A 138 -20.84 -4.23 8.32
CA LEU A 138 -20.32 -4.89 9.52
C LEU A 138 -21.22 -4.79 10.76
N ALA A 139 -22.45 -4.26 10.66
CA ALA A 139 -23.33 -4.02 11.81
C ALA A 139 -23.52 -5.24 12.73
N ALA A 140 -23.68 -6.44 12.15
CA ALA A 140 -23.85 -7.69 12.89
C ALA A 140 -22.52 -8.28 13.42
N ARG A 141 -21.35 -7.67 13.11
CA ARG A 141 -20.02 -8.21 13.39
C ARG A 141 -19.19 -7.35 14.35
N LEU A 142 -19.69 -6.22 14.81
CA LEU A 142 -18.94 -5.26 15.64
C LEU A 142 -18.35 -5.85 16.92
N LYS A 143 -19.01 -6.85 17.52
CA LYS A 143 -18.56 -7.52 18.74
C LYS A 143 -17.58 -8.66 18.52
N HIS A 144 -17.36 -9.08 17.26
CA HIS A 144 -16.45 -10.17 16.94
C HIS A 144 -15.00 -9.71 16.98
N ARG A 145 -14.09 -10.62 17.32
CA ARG A 145 -12.64 -10.41 17.24
C ARG A 145 -12.12 -10.83 15.86
N PRO A 146 -10.94 -10.37 15.43
CA PRO A 146 -10.38 -10.72 14.12
C PRO A 146 -10.39 -12.23 13.81
N ALA A 147 -10.07 -13.09 14.78
CA ALA A 147 -10.07 -14.55 14.59
C ALA A 147 -11.46 -15.14 14.27
N GLU A 148 -12.54 -14.42 14.55
CA GLU A 148 -13.93 -14.83 14.30
C GLU A 148 -14.48 -14.26 12.99
N LEU A 149 -13.65 -13.53 12.22
CA LEU A 149 -14.02 -12.85 10.98
C LEU A 149 -13.33 -13.50 9.78
N SER A 150 -14.05 -13.57 8.64
CA SER A 150 -13.41 -13.96 7.38
C SER A 150 -12.40 -12.89 6.93
N GLY A 151 -11.46 -13.24 6.03
CA GLY A 151 -10.47 -12.30 5.49
C GLY A 151 -11.12 -11.03 4.91
N GLY A 152 -12.19 -11.19 4.10
CA GLY A 152 -12.93 -10.05 3.57
C GLY A 152 -13.60 -9.20 4.65
N GLN A 153 -14.10 -9.81 5.75
CA GLN A 153 -14.65 -9.06 6.88
C GLN A 153 -13.54 -8.31 7.64
N GLN A 154 -12.37 -8.93 7.84
CA GLN A 154 -11.22 -8.27 8.45
C GLN A 154 -10.77 -7.06 7.61
N GLN A 155 -10.72 -7.20 6.28
CA GLN A 155 -10.36 -6.10 5.40
C GLN A 155 -11.40 -4.97 5.45
N ARG A 156 -12.68 -5.29 5.54
CA ARG A 156 -13.74 -4.28 5.74
C ARG A 156 -13.60 -3.55 7.08
N VAL A 157 -13.16 -4.24 8.15
CA VAL A 157 -12.81 -3.59 9.44
C VAL A 157 -11.62 -2.64 9.25
N ALA A 158 -10.58 -3.03 8.51
CA ALA A 158 -9.43 -2.17 8.22
C ALA A 158 -9.83 -0.93 7.42
N ILE A 159 -10.74 -1.05 6.44
CA ILE A 159 -11.28 0.08 5.68
C ILE A 159 -12.13 0.99 6.59
N ALA A 160 -13.00 0.42 7.44
CA ALA A 160 -13.79 1.20 8.39
C ALA A 160 -12.90 1.97 9.37
N ARG A 161 -11.83 1.34 9.87
CA ARG A 161 -10.80 1.98 10.70
C ARG A 161 -10.14 3.15 9.98
N ALA A 162 -9.78 2.96 8.70
CA ALA A 162 -9.17 4.02 7.91
C ALA A 162 -10.12 5.22 7.71
N LEU A 163 -11.43 4.97 7.57
CA LEU A 163 -12.46 5.99 7.39
C LEU A 163 -12.89 6.69 8.69
N ALA A 164 -12.70 6.06 9.86
CA ALA A 164 -13.25 6.53 11.14
C ALA A 164 -12.84 7.96 11.48
N GLY A 165 -11.60 8.36 11.17
CA GLY A 165 -11.04 9.68 11.39
C GLY A 165 -11.42 10.74 10.35
N ARG A 166 -12.17 10.40 9.31
CA ARG A 166 -12.44 11.26 8.14
C ARG A 166 -11.16 11.80 7.50
N PRO A 167 -10.23 10.92 7.06
CA PRO A 167 -8.97 11.34 6.50
C PRO A 167 -9.16 12.07 5.16
N GLU A 168 -8.20 12.89 4.76
CA GLU A 168 -8.16 13.51 3.43
C GLU A 168 -7.84 12.49 2.33
N ILE A 169 -7.01 11.48 2.67
CA ILE A 169 -6.54 10.45 1.75
C ILE A 169 -6.40 9.10 2.44
N ILE A 170 -6.73 8.03 1.71
CA ILE A 170 -6.51 6.65 2.13
C ILE A 170 -5.45 6.04 1.21
N PHE A 171 -4.39 5.51 1.81
CA PHE A 171 -3.40 4.68 1.13
C PHE A 171 -3.70 3.20 1.38
N ALA A 172 -3.84 2.43 0.30
CA ALA A 172 -4.16 1.01 0.32
C ALA A 172 -3.03 0.21 -0.34
N ASP A 173 -2.28 -0.54 0.46
CA ASP A 173 -1.18 -1.38 -0.03
C ASP A 173 -1.67 -2.81 -0.23
N GLU A 174 -1.81 -3.23 -1.50
CA GLU A 174 -2.29 -4.55 -1.91
C GLU A 174 -3.56 -4.99 -1.15
N PRO A 175 -4.64 -4.18 -1.13
CA PRO A 175 -5.77 -4.40 -0.22
C PRO A 175 -6.54 -5.70 -0.46
N THR A 176 -6.30 -6.38 -1.57
CA THR A 176 -6.94 -7.64 -1.95
C THR A 176 -5.99 -8.82 -2.00
N GLY A 177 -4.69 -8.64 -1.73
CA GLY A 177 -3.66 -9.65 -1.94
C GLY A 177 -3.82 -10.93 -1.10
N ASN A 178 -4.55 -10.88 0.03
CA ASN A 178 -4.85 -12.04 0.89
C ASN A 178 -6.31 -12.53 0.78
N LEU A 179 -7.04 -12.11 -0.26
CA LEU A 179 -8.46 -12.43 -0.43
C LEU A 179 -8.69 -13.32 -1.65
N ASP A 180 -9.74 -14.13 -1.61
CA ASP A 180 -10.26 -14.77 -2.80
C ASP A 180 -10.86 -13.72 -3.76
N SER A 181 -11.04 -14.11 -5.03
CA SER A 181 -11.48 -13.20 -6.09
C SER A 181 -12.82 -12.52 -5.78
N ARG A 182 -13.77 -13.21 -5.12
CA ARG A 182 -15.07 -12.66 -4.76
C ARG A 182 -14.94 -11.62 -3.65
N ALA A 183 -14.26 -11.98 -2.56
CA ALA A 183 -14.04 -11.07 -1.44
C ALA A 183 -13.20 -9.85 -1.88
N GLY A 184 -12.21 -10.07 -2.77
CA GLY A 184 -11.43 -9.01 -3.38
C GLY A 184 -12.28 -8.01 -4.16
N ALA A 185 -13.16 -8.50 -5.05
CA ALA A 185 -14.08 -7.65 -5.81
C ALA A 185 -15.01 -6.82 -4.89
N GLU A 186 -15.56 -7.45 -3.83
CA GLU A 186 -16.41 -6.75 -2.85
C GLU A 186 -15.64 -5.64 -2.09
N VAL A 187 -14.34 -5.85 -1.79
CA VAL A 187 -13.47 -4.84 -1.15
C VAL A 187 -13.16 -3.69 -2.11
N LEU A 188 -12.87 -3.99 -3.39
CA LEU A 188 -12.61 -2.97 -4.41
C LEU A 188 -13.85 -2.12 -4.70
N ASP A 189 -15.02 -2.74 -4.81
CA ASP A 189 -16.30 -2.03 -4.93
C ASP A 189 -16.56 -1.12 -3.72
N LEU A 190 -16.22 -1.59 -2.52
CA LEU A 190 -16.34 -0.77 -1.31
C LEU A 190 -15.43 0.45 -1.37
N LEU A 191 -14.15 0.31 -1.74
CA LEU A 191 -13.23 1.44 -1.89
C LEU A 191 -13.74 2.43 -2.94
N ARG A 192 -14.24 1.94 -4.07
CA ARG A 192 -14.85 2.78 -5.12
C ARG A 192 -16.09 3.53 -4.64
N ARG A 193 -16.92 2.87 -3.82
CA ARG A 193 -18.08 3.53 -3.17
C ARG A 193 -17.65 4.61 -2.20
N CYS A 194 -16.59 4.40 -1.41
CA CYS A 194 -16.05 5.42 -0.51
C CYS A 194 -15.64 6.71 -1.27
N VAL A 195 -15.06 6.56 -2.46
CA VAL A 195 -14.75 7.71 -3.32
C VAL A 195 -16.02 8.40 -3.81
N ARG A 196 -17.00 7.65 -4.31
CA ARG A 196 -18.21 8.21 -4.93
C ARG A 196 -19.20 8.79 -3.93
N GLU A 197 -19.43 8.10 -2.80
CA GLU A 197 -20.46 8.44 -1.83
C GLU A 197 -19.95 9.43 -0.76
N PHE A 198 -18.68 9.28 -0.35
CA PHE A 198 -18.08 10.12 0.71
C PHE A 198 -17.14 11.19 0.17
N GLY A 199 -16.84 11.19 -1.14
CA GLY A 199 -15.82 12.07 -1.71
C GLY A 199 -14.42 11.78 -1.19
N GLN A 200 -14.17 10.53 -0.78
CA GLN A 200 -12.87 10.10 -0.27
C GLN A 200 -11.83 10.07 -1.39
N THR A 201 -10.56 10.37 -1.08
CA THR A 201 -9.44 10.13 -1.99
C THR A 201 -8.79 8.80 -1.65
N VAL A 202 -8.56 7.94 -2.65
CA VAL A 202 -7.93 6.64 -2.46
C VAL A 202 -6.73 6.49 -3.40
N VAL A 203 -5.60 6.08 -2.85
CA VAL A 203 -4.42 5.61 -3.60
C VAL A 203 -4.22 4.14 -3.28
N MET A 204 -4.23 3.30 -4.29
CA MET A 204 -4.04 1.85 -4.15
C MET A 204 -2.78 1.41 -4.87
N VAL A 205 -1.90 0.71 -4.18
CA VAL A 205 -0.82 -0.06 -4.81
C VAL A 205 -1.35 -1.45 -5.10
N THR A 206 -1.17 -1.93 -6.31
CA THR A 206 -1.51 -3.30 -6.69
C THR A 206 -0.69 -3.77 -7.89
N HIS A 207 -0.51 -5.09 -8.00
CA HIS A 207 0.02 -5.74 -9.18
C HIS A 207 -1.08 -6.45 -10.00
N ASP A 208 -2.33 -6.45 -9.50
CA ASP A 208 -3.47 -7.08 -10.19
C ASP A 208 -4.11 -6.10 -11.19
N PRO A 209 -4.08 -6.41 -12.51
CA PRO A 209 -4.72 -5.59 -13.54
C PRO A 209 -6.22 -5.42 -13.35
N VAL A 210 -6.90 -6.44 -12.80
CA VAL A 210 -8.34 -6.37 -12.55
C VAL A 210 -8.64 -5.39 -11.42
N ALA A 211 -7.86 -5.45 -10.34
CA ALA A 211 -7.99 -4.51 -9.22
C ALA A 211 -7.76 -3.06 -9.69
N ALA A 212 -6.77 -2.83 -10.55
CA ALA A 212 -6.47 -1.49 -11.06
C ALA A 212 -7.62 -0.87 -11.86
N CYS A 213 -8.46 -1.68 -12.52
CA CYS A 213 -9.62 -1.20 -13.29
C CYS A 213 -10.75 -0.62 -12.43
N TYR A 214 -10.70 -0.79 -11.10
CA TYR A 214 -11.62 -0.10 -10.19
C TYR A 214 -11.27 1.37 -9.99
N ALA A 215 -10.02 1.76 -10.29
CA ALA A 215 -9.56 3.13 -10.17
C ALA A 215 -10.00 4.02 -11.36
N ASP A 216 -10.05 5.34 -11.12
CA ASP A 216 -10.32 6.33 -12.16
C ASP A 216 -9.08 6.56 -13.04
N ARG A 217 -7.89 6.34 -12.44
CA ARG A 217 -6.58 6.49 -13.09
C ARG A 217 -5.61 5.42 -12.60
N VAL A 218 -4.80 4.88 -13.52
CA VAL A 218 -3.66 4.02 -13.21
C VAL A 218 -2.37 4.74 -13.56
N VAL A 219 -1.43 4.75 -12.63
CA VAL A 219 -0.06 5.24 -12.80
C VAL A 219 0.87 4.03 -12.82
N PHE A 220 1.69 3.91 -13.83
CA PHE A 220 2.65 2.83 -13.98
C PHE A 220 4.03 3.28 -13.54
N LEU A 221 4.64 2.49 -12.66
CA LEU A 221 5.99 2.69 -12.14
C LEU A 221 6.90 1.56 -12.63
N ALA A 222 8.05 1.90 -13.21
CA ALA A 222 9.09 0.98 -13.60
C ALA A 222 10.46 1.57 -13.24
N ASP A 223 11.37 0.77 -12.69
CA ASP A 223 12.73 1.17 -12.33
C ASP A 223 12.78 2.50 -11.52
N GLY A 224 11.84 2.66 -10.60
CA GLY A 224 11.77 3.86 -9.75
C GLY A 224 11.27 5.12 -10.45
N GLN A 225 10.78 5.07 -11.68
CA GLN A 225 10.27 6.19 -12.46
C GLN A 225 8.83 5.98 -12.93
N ILE A 226 8.09 7.08 -13.20
CA ILE A 226 6.77 6.97 -13.82
C ILE A 226 6.94 6.65 -15.31
N ALA A 227 6.46 5.48 -15.71
CA ALA A 227 6.56 4.97 -17.07
C ALA A 227 5.31 5.21 -17.93
N GLY A 228 4.19 5.61 -17.31
CA GLY A 228 2.96 5.89 -18.03
C GLY A 228 1.76 6.12 -17.13
N GLN A 229 0.64 6.52 -17.75
CA GLN A 229 -0.62 6.70 -17.04
C GLN A 229 -1.79 6.34 -17.96
N LEU A 230 -2.86 5.77 -17.38
CA LEU A 230 -4.14 5.51 -18.04
C LEU A 230 -5.27 6.14 -17.24
N THR A 231 -6.16 6.85 -17.93
CA THR A 231 -7.43 7.32 -17.38
C THR A 231 -8.55 6.39 -17.82
N GLN A 232 -9.51 6.11 -16.95
CA GLN A 232 -10.60 5.17 -17.21
C GLN A 232 -10.08 3.81 -17.73
N PRO A 233 -9.24 3.12 -16.92
CA PRO A 233 -8.52 1.94 -17.36
C PRO A 233 -9.49 0.80 -17.74
N SER A 234 -9.19 0.09 -18.83
CA SER A 234 -9.79 -1.20 -19.15
C SER A 234 -8.79 -2.33 -18.87
N PRO A 235 -9.25 -3.55 -18.58
CA PRO A 235 -8.34 -4.67 -18.32
C PRO A 235 -7.33 -4.89 -19.44
N GLN A 236 -7.78 -4.79 -20.69
CA GLN A 236 -6.90 -4.96 -21.85
C GLN A 236 -5.83 -3.86 -21.93
N ALA A 237 -6.22 -2.58 -21.77
CA ALA A 237 -5.27 -1.47 -21.81
C ALA A 237 -4.22 -1.54 -20.69
N VAL A 238 -4.62 -2.00 -19.49
CA VAL A 238 -3.70 -2.22 -18.39
C VAL A 238 -2.72 -3.34 -18.68
N LEU A 239 -3.20 -4.48 -19.22
CA LEU A 239 -2.35 -5.61 -19.59
C LEU A 239 -1.38 -5.23 -20.71
N ASP A 240 -1.83 -4.51 -21.74
CA ASP A 240 -0.99 -4.07 -22.86
C ASP A 240 0.14 -3.15 -22.38
N GLN A 241 -0.19 -2.22 -21.44
CA GLN A 241 0.79 -1.33 -20.85
C GLN A 241 1.81 -2.09 -19.97
N MET A 242 1.35 -3.06 -19.17
CA MET A 242 2.24 -3.91 -18.36
C MET A 242 3.18 -4.74 -19.25
N ALA A 243 2.67 -5.36 -20.32
CA ALA A 243 3.50 -6.10 -21.27
C ALA A 243 4.57 -5.22 -21.95
N THR A 244 4.25 -3.96 -22.22
CA THR A 244 5.22 -2.99 -22.76
C THR A 244 6.33 -2.69 -21.76
N LEU A 245 6.00 -2.56 -20.47
CA LEU A 245 6.98 -2.31 -19.40
C LEU A 245 7.89 -3.53 -19.19
N ASP A 246 7.33 -4.72 -19.14
CA ASP A 246 8.10 -5.96 -18.99
C ASP A 246 9.09 -6.16 -20.16
N ALA A 247 8.68 -5.82 -21.39
CA ALA A 247 9.55 -5.86 -22.56
C ALA A 247 10.68 -4.81 -22.51
N ALA A 248 10.44 -3.65 -21.89
CA ALA A 248 11.43 -2.58 -21.74
C ALA A 248 12.47 -2.88 -20.65
N CYS A 249 12.08 -3.60 -19.58
CA CYS A 249 12.99 -3.99 -18.50
C CYS A 249 13.99 -5.09 -18.87
N GLY A 250 13.88 -5.75 -20.04
CA GLY A 250 14.75 -6.83 -20.51
C GLY A 250 14.70 -8.09 -19.63
N PRO A 251 15.13 -9.27 -20.12
CA PRO A 251 15.18 -10.45 -19.30
C PRO A 251 16.23 -10.25 -18.17
N VAL A 252 15.82 -10.48 -16.92
CA VAL A 252 16.77 -10.64 -15.80
C VAL A 252 17.73 -11.75 -16.21
N THR A 253 18.97 -11.40 -16.56
CA THR A 253 20.03 -12.39 -16.78
C THR A 253 20.33 -13.03 -15.44
N GLU A 254 19.75 -14.22 -15.21
CA GLU A 254 20.26 -15.11 -14.19
C GLU A 254 21.75 -15.35 -14.51
N GLU A 255 22.65 -14.89 -13.65
CA GLU A 255 24.06 -15.26 -13.74
C GLU A 255 24.14 -16.79 -13.73
N PRO A 256 24.76 -17.41 -14.75
CA PRO A 256 24.91 -18.86 -14.76
C PRO A 256 25.77 -19.26 -13.56
N GLY A 257 25.18 -20.11 -12.72
CA GLY A 257 25.65 -20.59 -11.44
C GLY A 257 27.16 -20.78 -11.37
N ARG A 258 27.78 -20.24 -10.34
CA ARG A 258 29.09 -20.65 -9.86
C ARG A 258 29.10 -22.18 -9.70
N ARG A 259 29.79 -22.86 -10.61
CA ARG A 259 30.14 -24.28 -10.46
C ARG A 259 30.86 -24.40 -9.12
N GLN A 260 30.31 -25.16 -8.21
CA GLN A 260 31.07 -25.61 -7.03
C GLN A 260 32.27 -26.42 -7.52
N PRO A 261 33.47 -26.24 -6.98
CA PRO A 261 34.61 -27.11 -7.30
C PRO A 261 34.30 -28.51 -6.75
N GLU A 262 34.35 -29.50 -7.64
CA GLU A 262 34.26 -30.92 -7.29
C GLU A 262 35.34 -31.22 -6.26
N GLY A 263 34.93 -31.60 -5.06
CA GLY A 263 35.77 -32.02 -3.98
C GLY A 263 36.46 -33.35 -4.34
N SER A 264 37.81 -33.29 -4.47
CA SER A 264 38.69 -34.44 -4.55
C SER A 264 38.46 -35.37 -3.37
N GLY A 265 38.22 -36.63 -3.68
CA GLY A 265 38.10 -37.71 -2.71
C GLY A 265 39.32 -37.86 -1.80
N GLY A 266 39.11 -37.73 -0.51
CA GLY A 266 40.01 -38.06 0.55
C GLY A 266 39.41 -39.16 1.42
N SER A 267 39.94 -40.34 1.31
CA SER A 267 39.60 -41.55 2.07
C SER A 267 39.76 -41.34 3.58
N LEU A 268 38.73 -41.69 4.34
CA LEU A 268 38.74 -41.77 5.80
C LEU A 268 39.50 -43.04 6.26
N PRO A 269 40.37 -42.95 7.28
CA PRO A 269 40.84 -44.13 8.00
C PRO A 269 39.83 -44.55 9.08
N ARG A 270 39.54 -45.84 9.13
CA ARG A 270 38.79 -46.52 10.19
C ARG A 270 39.51 -46.40 11.53
N ALA A 271 38.85 -45.93 12.55
CA ALA A 271 39.28 -46.09 13.93
C ALA A 271 38.37 -47.09 14.63
N SER A 272 39.03 -48.05 15.24
CA SER A 272 38.50 -49.22 15.94
C SER A 272 37.88 -48.86 17.29
N ASN A 273 36.89 -49.68 17.67
CA ASN A 273 36.30 -49.87 19.01
C ASN A 273 37.38 -50.01 20.10
N ALA A 274 37.17 -49.35 21.23
CA ALA A 274 37.52 -49.88 22.55
C ALA A 274 36.46 -49.51 23.58
N LEU A 275 35.85 -50.50 24.13
CA LEU A 275 35.01 -50.54 25.33
C LEU A 275 35.82 -50.13 26.57
N GLY A 276 35.21 -49.49 27.55
CA GLY A 276 35.76 -49.26 28.89
C GLY A 276 34.70 -48.62 29.79
N SER A 277 34.14 -49.48 30.60
CA SER A 277 33.28 -49.25 31.78
C SER A 277 33.91 -48.33 32.81
N GLU A 278 33.15 -47.36 33.40
CA GLU A 278 32.79 -47.25 34.83
C GLU A 278 31.78 -46.12 34.97
#